data_293ade13cf185a0a481ae27fe5a27711
#
_entry.id   293ade13cf185a0a481ae27fe5a27711
#
_cell.length_a   1.000
_cell.length_b   1.000
_cell.length_c   1.000
_cell.angle_alpha   90.00
_cell.angle_beta   90.00
_cell.angle_gamma   90.00
#
_symmetry.space_group_name_H-M   'P 1'
#
loop_
_entity.id
_entity.type
_entity.pdbx_description
1 polymer ?
#
loop_
_entity_poly.entity_id
_entity_poly.type
_entity_poly.pdbx_seq_one_letter_code
_entity_poly.pdbx_strand_id
1 'polypeptide(L)'
;RIGECGPDDIRFIESYCRGHGLAIRLLCDQALIEGRSGEGQDVFDADLFERSRLVFWDYVDREVYQKWDEELIDFIMKVSIVQEFTLELATEISGSARARYYLEEAMSIGNFVTIEKDTYRLEESVVQSMERRRYLKMTQEQIYELYYNAGLYYRMHGQVMQALEMFQKCRHVGQISEILIENAKYNPSITYIYELRKYYLEMDETAVKGRVELIAGLCMIQSLRLDVEKSEYWYSVLQEKERMAEGKTKRLAKSYLAYLDIALPHRGSSNIADLIKKSAALLMNREISLPEFSITSNAPTMMNGGKDFCEWSRRDKELANTLGKIIPLALGKAGEGLVELALAESSFEKGLDDYEVMRLIAKGQMKADAAGRLEQSYVGAGLMARLHLYNGHPEDARELLVSFRERAAAEEKQKIVWNIENMLCQIAMYTEQKTEVDAWLLQAPDENQEFYCMERYRYLTKVHIYLAMKRYDAANALLQKLLYYARIYGRTYIQMECELLDVLLQKELGLPWEDHFQKLLSWAESYGFTRVISQEAGMVYRLLKVKNWAFRDNSCEFPYKSRVIPT
;
A
#
# COMPACT_ATOMS: atom_id res chain seq x y z
N ARG A 1 14.70 -9.86 -44.29
CA ARG A 1 14.80 -8.80 -45.36
C ARG A 1 14.95 -7.39 -44.78
N ILE A 2 14.70 -7.17 -43.50
CA ILE A 2 14.83 -5.88 -42.80
C ILE A 2 16.20 -5.74 -42.12
N GLY A 3 17.05 -6.76 -42.13
CA GLY A 3 18.31 -6.83 -41.39
C GLY A 3 18.19 -7.72 -40.13
N GLU A 4 19.24 -7.80 -39.34
CA GLU A 4 19.21 -8.45 -38.04
C GLU A 4 18.55 -7.49 -37.02
N CYS A 5 17.43 -7.90 -36.45
CA CYS A 5 16.80 -7.17 -35.36
C CYS A 5 17.60 -7.33 -34.06
N GLY A 6 17.91 -6.23 -33.41
CA GLY A 6 18.52 -6.23 -32.08
C GLY A 6 17.57 -6.76 -30.98
N PRO A 7 18.09 -7.12 -29.81
CA PRO A 7 17.24 -7.56 -28.69
C PRO A 7 16.17 -6.53 -28.26
N ASP A 8 16.46 -5.25 -28.44
CA ASP A 8 15.53 -4.16 -28.12
C ASP A 8 14.43 -4.04 -29.15
N ASP A 9 14.74 -4.21 -30.45
CA ASP A 9 13.73 -4.28 -31.53
C ASP A 9 12.77 -5.45 -31.30
N ILE A 10 13.29 -6.62 -30.92
CA ILE A 10 12.48 -7.81 -30.66
C ILE A 10 11.52 -7.56 -29.51
N ARG A 11 12.00 -7.01 -28.38
CA ARG A 11 11.15 -6.67 -27.23
C ARG A 11 10.09 -5.63 -27.61
N PHE A 12 10.46 -4.67 -28.42
CA PHE A 12 9.57 -3.64 -28.88
C PHE A 12 8.47 -4.23 -29.80
N ILE A 13 8.83 -5.05 -30.79
CA ILE A 13 7.89 -5.75 -31.67
C ILE A 13 6.97 -6.66 -30.86
N GLU A 14 7.51 -7.40 -29.88
CA GLU A 14 6.75 -8.31 -29.03
C GLU A 14 5.73 -7.56 -28.17
N SER A 15 6.13 -6.45 -27.55
CA SER A 15 5.26 -5.62 -26.73
C SER A 15 4.10 -5.00 -27.51
N TYR A 16 4.34 -4.69 -28.80
CA TYR A 16 3.37 -4.05 -29.66
C TYR A 16 2.45 -5.06 -30.39
N CYS A 17 3.05 -6.04 -31.04
CA CYS A 17 2.31 -7.02 -31.85
C CYS A 17 1.75 -8.18 -31.01
N ARG A 18 2.27 -8.39 -29.81
CA ARG A 18 1.87 -9.47 -28.86
C ARG A 18 1.68 -10.85 -29.51
N GLY A 19 2.58 -11.17 -30.44
CA GLY A 19 2.54 -12.44 -31.18
C GLY A 19 1.56 -12.49 -32.36
N HIS A 20 0.84 -11.39 -32.66
CA HIS A 20 -0.10 -11.37 -33.77
C HIS A 20 0.64 -11.31 -35.13
N GLY A 21 0.70 -12.44 -35.86
CA GLY A 21 1.52 -12.59 -37.06
C GLY A 21 1.23 -11.56 -38.16
N LEU A 22 -0.03 -11.15 -38.37
CA LEU A 22 -0.39 -10.12 -39.33
C LEU A 22 0.11 -8.73 -38.91
N ALA A 23 0.00 -8.39 -37.61
CA ALA A 23 0.51 -7.11 -37.10
C ALA A 23 2.03 -7.01 -37.29
N ILE A 24 2.77 -8.09 -37.02
CA ILE A 24 4.21 -8.19 -37.26
C ILE A 24 4.53 -7.98 -38.74
N ARG A 25 3.78 -8.64 -39.62
CA ARG A 25 3.99 -8.53 -41.06
C ARG A 25 3.75 -7.11 -41.57
N LEU A 26 2.63 -6.50 -41.17
CA LEU A 26 2.30 -5.14 -41.60
C LEU A 26 3.30 -4.10 -41.09
N LEU A 27 3.80 -4.27 -39.86
CA LEU A 27 4.86 -3.44 -39.31
C LEU A 27 6.15 -3.56 -40.13
N CYS A 28 6.55 -4.78 -40.47
CA CYS A 28 7.73 -5.02 -41.32
C CYS A 28 7.55 -4.48 -42.74
N ASP A 29 6.36 -4.64 -43.34
CA ASP A 29 6.06 -4.14 -44.66
C ASP A 29 6.09 -2.58 -44.67
N GLN A 30 5.56 -1.95 -43.62
CA GLN A 30 5.59 -0.49 -43.46
C GLN A 30 7.03 0.04 -43.30
N ALA A 31 7.86 -0.62 -42.50
CA ALA A 31 9.29 -0.27 -42.37
C ALA A 31 10.03 -0.35 -43.70
N LEU A 32 9.73 -1.37 -44.51
CA LEU A 32 10.32 -1.51 -45.87
C LEU A 32 9.85 -0.42 -46.81
N ILE A 33 8.56 -0.06 -46.79
CA ILE A 33 7.99 1.01 -47.63
C ILE A 33 8.66 2.37 -47.33
N GLU A 34 8.96 2.63 -46.06
CA GLU A 34 9.62 3.85 -45.62
C GLU A 34 11.15 3.84 -45.82
N GLY A 35 11.68 2.73 -46.40
CA GLY A 35 13.12 2.61 -46.66
C GLY A 35 13.98 2.49 -45.39
N ARG A 36 13.38 2.09 -44.28
CA ARG A 36 14.06 1.85 -43.02
C ARG A 36 14.77 0.48 -43.07
N SER A 37 15.88 0.43 -43.74
CA SER A 37 16.74 -0.77 -43.82
C SER A 37 18.19 -0.35 -43.68
N GLY A 38 18.87 -0.76 -42.60
CA GLY A 38 20.29 -0.49 -42.41
C GLY A 38 20.81 -0.82 -41.02
N GLU A 39 22.04 -1.31 -40.94
CA GLU A 39 22.75 -1.48 -39.68
C GLU A 39 22.94 -0.13 -38.98
N GLY A 40 22.43 -0.01 -37.73
CA GLY A 40 22.73 1.10 -36.84
C GLY A 40 21.72 2.25 -36.75
N GLN A 41 20.51 2.11 -37.30
CA GLN A 41 19.39 3.01 -37.04
C GLN A 41 18.27 2.27 -36.31
N ASP A 42 17.59 2.96 -35.37
CA ASP A 42 16.35 2.46 -34.78
C ASP A 42 15.31 2.29 -35.89
N VAL A 43 15.22 1.10 -36.46
CA VAL A 43 14.31 0.76 -37.55
C VAL A 43 12.86 0.90 -37.10
N PHE A 44 12.61 0.61 -35.83
CA PHE A 44 11.29 0.61 -35.22
C PHE A 44 11.17 1.75 -34.21
N ASP A 45 10.30 2.71 -34.48
CA ASP A 45 9.96 3.82 -33.61
C ASP A 45 8.46 3.94 -33.37
N ALA A 46 8.04 4.77 -32.41
CA ALA A 46 6.65 4.97 -32.07
C ALA A 46 5.78 5.42 -33.23
N ASP A 47 6.32 6.24 -34.14
CA ASP A 47 5.60 6.75 -35.30
C ASP A 47 5.33 5.66 -36.34
N LEU A 48 6.29 4.78 -36.58
CA LEU A 48 6.11 3.62 -37.47
C LEU A 48 5.01 2.71 -36.94
N PHE A 49 4.99 2.51 -35.62
CA PHE A 49 3.97 1.70 -34.97
C PHE A 49 2.56 2.28 -35.15
N GLU A 50 2.40 3.56 -34.87
CA GLU A 50 1.10 4.20 -34.99
C GLU A 50 0.57 4.09 -36.44
N ARG A 51 1.42 4.28 -37.46
CA ARG A 51 1.02 4.09 -38.84
C ARG A 51 0.70 2.65 -39.20
N SER A 52 1.52 1.71 -38.75
CA SER A 52 1.27 0.28 -38.97
C SER A 52 0.00 -0.19 -38.27
N ARG A 53 -0.30 0.35 -37.08
CA ARG A 53 -1.53 0.09 -36.33
C ARG A 53 -2.75 0.58 -37.09
N LEU A 54 -2.70 1.75 -37.73
CA LEU A 54 -3.80 2.24 -38.57
C LEU A 54 -4.08 1.32 -39.74
N VAL A 55 -3.04 0.84 -40.44
CA VAL A 55 -3.17 -0.10 -41.56
C VAL A 55 -3.74 -1.44 -41.08
N PHE A 56 -3.31 -1.91 -39.92
CA PHE A 56 -3.84 -3.13 -39.30
C PHE A 56 -5.34 -3.00 -39.01
N TRP A 57 -5.77 -1.88 -38.44
CA TRP A 57 -7.18 -1.67 -38.13
C TRP A 57 -8.04 -1.51 -39.38
N ASP A 58 -7.56 -0.84 -40.41
CA ASP A 58 -8.28 -0.77 -41.67
C ASP A 58 -8.44 -2.15 -42.33
N TYR A 59 -7.45 -3.01 -42.20
CA TYR A 59 -7.57 -4.41 -42.62
C TYR A 59 -8.60 -5.19 -41.83
N VAL A 60 -8.55 -5.11 -40.49
CA VAL A 60 -9.51 -5.78 -39.61
C VAL A 60 -10.95 -5.30 -39.89
N ASP A 61 -11.14 -3.99 -40.07
CA ASP A 61 -12.45 -3.43 -40.41
C ASP A 61 -12.99 -4.01 -41.74
N ARG A 62 -12.15 -4.10 -42.81
CA ARG A 62 -12.59 -4.57 -44.14
C ARG A 62 -12.75 -6.07 -44.21
N GLU A 63 -11.83 -6.82 -43.64
CA GLU A 63 -11.77 -8.27 -43.84
C GLU A 63 -12.48 -9.09 -42.76
N VAL A 64 -12.60 -8.54 -41.55
CA VAL A 64 -13.21 -9.21 -40.41
C VAL A 64 -14.61 -8.64 -40.12
N TYR A 65 -14.69 -7.38 -39.73
CA TYR A 65 -15.95 -6.83 -39.23
C TYR A 65 -17.02 -6.58 -40.29
N GLN A 66 -16.66 -6.37 -41.57
CA GLN A 66 -17.66 -6.29 -42.61
C GLN A 66 -18.46 -7.60 -42.84
N LYS A 67 -17.93 -8.72 -42.33
CA LYS A 67 -18.58 -10.03 -42.41
C LYS A 67 -19.46 -10.36 -41.22
N TRP A 68 -19.43 -9.51 -40.20
CA TRP A 68 -20.24 -9.66 -39.00
C TRP A 68 -21.58 -8.96 -39.17
N ASP A 69 -22.62 -9.47 -38.46
CA ASP A 69 -23.90 -8.78 -38.38
C ASP A 69 -23.71 -7.40 -37.70
N GLU A 70 -24.40 -6.38 -38.19
CA GLU A 70 -24.35 -5.04 -37.62
C GLU A 70 -24.79 -5.01 -36.15
N GLU A 71 -25.77 -5.83 -35.76
CA GLU A 71 -26.22 -5.97 -34.38
C GLU A 71 -25.12 -6.57 -33.47
N LEU A 72 -24.37 -7.56 -33.97
CA LEU A 72 -23.23 -8.16 -33.27
C LEU A 72 -22.11 -7.13 -33.08
N ILE A 73 -21.80 -6.36 -34.12
CA ILE A 73 -20.78 -5.31 -34.05
C ILE A 73 -21.18 -4.24 -33.03
N ASP A 74 -22.41 -3.80 -33.06
CA ASP A 74 -22.94 -2.80 -32.10
C ASP A 74 -22.85 -3.31 -30.66
N PHE A 75 -23.23 -4.58 -30.44
CA PHE A 75 -23.12 -5.22 -29.13
C PHE A 75 -21.68 -5.30 -28.65
N ILE A 76 -20.75 -5.83 -29.44
CA ILE A 76 -19.32 -5.96 -29.06
C ILE A 76 -18.70 -4.58 -28.87
N MET A 77 -19.04 -3.58 -29.70
CA MET A 77 -18.57 -2.20 -29.57
C MET A 77 -19.00 -1.58 -28.24
N LYS A 78 -20.21 -1.85 -27.76
CA LYS A 78 -20.70 -1.37 -26.46
C LYS A 78 -20.00 -2.08 -25.31
N VAL A 79 -19.93 -3.40 -25.33
CA VAL A 79 -19.37 -4.21 -24.23
C VAL A 79 -17.85 -4.05 -24.12
N SER A 80 -17.16 -3.74 -25.19
CA SER A 80 -15.70 -3.54 -25.22
C SER A 80 -15.19 -2.32 -24.43
N ILE A 81 -16.04 -1.60 -23.70
CA ILE A 81 -15.60 -0.62 -22.69
C ILE A 81 -14.89 -1.29 -21.52
N VAL A 82 -15.10 -2.59 -21.32
CA VAL A 82 -14.42 -3.46 -20.36
C VAL A 82 -13.83 -4.67 -21.08
N GLN A 83 -12.71 -5.16 -20.62
CA GLN A 83 -12.03 -6.31 -21.24
C GLN A 83 -12.59 -7.65 -20.74
N GLU A 84 -12.92 -7.70 -19.46
CA GLU A 84 -13.48 -8.89 -18.78
C GLU A 84 -14.84 -8.56 -18.18
N PHE A 85 -15.81 -9.44 -18.36
CA PHE A 85 -17.17 -9.21 -17.91
C PHE A 85 -17.98 -10.50 -17.75
N THR A 86 -19.02 -10.43 -16.95
CA THR A 86 -20.06 -11.47 -16.85
C THR A 86 -21.15 -11.22 -17.89
N LEU A 87 -21.98 -12.24 -18.14
CA LEU A 87 -23.16 -12.07 -19.01
C LEU A 87 -24.08 -10.95 -18.51
N GLU A 88 -24.22 -10.83 -17.19
CA GLU A 88 -25.07 -9.81 -16.57
C GLU A 88 -24.52 -8.41 -16.85
N LEU A 89 -23.21 -8.18 -16.63
CA LEU A 89 -22.57 -6.91 -16.95
C LEU A 89 -22.68 -6.57 -18.45
N ALA A 90 -22.49 -7.53 -19.35
CA ALA A 90 -22.66 -7.33 -20.78
C ALA A 90 -24.10 -6.91 -21.14
N THR A 91 -25.10 -7.48 -20.46
CA THR A 91 -26.52 -7.13 -20.62
C THR A 91 -26.77 -5.70 -20.16
N GLU A 92 -26.26 -5.30 -18.99
CA GLU A 92 -26.41 -3.96 -18.44
C GLU A 92 -25.73 -2.88 -19.31
N ILE A 93 -24.50 -3.14 -19.76
CA ILE A 93 -23.76 -2.20 -20.64
C ILE A 93 -24.47 -2.03 -21.98
N SER A 94 -24.85 -3.13 -22.62
CA SER A 94 -25.39 -3.09 -23.97
C SER A 94 -26.89 -2.73 -24.02
N GLY A 95 -27.61 -2.93 -22.92
CA GLY A 95 -29.06 -2.86 -22.84
C GLY A 95 -29.75 -3.97 -23.64
N SER A 96 -29.05 -5.04 -24.02
CA SER A 96 -29.56 -6.08 -24.91
C SER A 96 -29.95 -7.35 -24.16
N ALA A 97 -31.23 -7.73 -24.22
CA ALA A 97 -31.69 -9.03 -23.73
C ALA A 97 -31.10 -10.23 -24.51
N ARG A 98 -30.50 -10.00 -25.69
CA ARG A 98 -29.88 -11.02 -26.55
C ARG A 98 -28.37 -11.14 -26.32
N ALA A 99 -27.81 -10.60 -25.24
CA ALA A 99 -26.38 -10.59 -24.95
C ALA A 99 -25.74 -12.00 -25.06
N ARG A 100 -26.40 -13.01 -24.51
CA ARG A 100 -25.92 -14.43 -24.61
C ARG A 100 -25.78 -14.88 -26.06
N TYR A 101 -26.77 -14.61 -26.88
CA TYR A 101 -26.75 -14.99 -28.30
C TYR A 101 -25.56 -14.33 -29.03
N TYR A 102 -25.34 -13.03 -28.85
CA TYR A 102 -24.21 -12.34 -29.49
C TYR A 102 -22.85 -12.83 -28.99
N LEU A 103 -22.71 -13.21 -27.73
CA LEU A 103 -21.47 -13.79 -27.21
C LEU A 103 -21.20 -15.17 -27.78
N GLU A 104 -22.23 -16.03 -27.89
CA GLU A 104 -22.12 -17.34 -28.51
C GLU A 104 -21.76 -17.21 -29.99
N GLU A 105 -22.37 -16.27 -30.69
CA GLU A 105 -22.06 -15.99 -32.10
C GLU A 105 -20.61 -15.47 -32.26
N ALA A 106 -20.15 -14.53 -31.46
CA ALA A 106 -18.78 -14.03 -31.49
C ALA A 106 -17.74 -15.14 -31.23
N MET A 107 -18.02 -16.03 -30.28
CA MET A 107 -17.16 -17.20 -30.01
C MET A 107 -17.14 -18.20 -31.16
N SER A 108 -18.24 -18.33 -31.95
CA SER A 108 -18.31 -19.24 -33.10
C SER A 108 -17.51 -18.75 -34.30
N ILE A 109 -17.30 -17.45 -34.42
CA ILE A 109 -16.58 -16.84 -35.56
C ILE A 109 -15.06 -16.97 -35.38
N GLY A 110 -14.56 -16.95 -34.13
CA GLY A 110 -13.14 -17.05 -33.83
C GLY A 110 -12.82 -16.78 -32.36
N ASN A 111 -11.53 -16.72 -32.04
CA ASN A 111 -11.05 -16.51 -30.68
C ASN A 111 -11.12 -15.04 -30.21
N PHE A 112 -12.07 -14.27 -30.71
CA PHE A 112 -12.25 -12.86 -30.34
C PHE A 112 -12.83 -12.68 -28.95
N VAL A 113 -13.62 -13.66 -28.52
CA VAL A 113 -14.20 -13.77 -27.17
C VAL A 113 -13.87 -15.14 -26.63
N THR A 114 -13.36 -15.20 -25.43
CA THR A 114 -13.11 -16.45 -24.70
C THR A 114 -13.94 -16.46 -23.42
N ILE A 115 -14.24 -17.64 -22.90
CA ILE A 115 -14.94 -17.81 -21.62
C ILE A 115 -14.12 -18.69 -20.70
N GLU A 116 -13.94 -18.24 -19.47
CA GLU A 116 -13.37 -19.04 -18.39
C GLU A 116 -14.32 -18.98 -17.19
N LYS A 117 -14.87 -20.14 -16.81
CA LYS A 117 -15.96 -20.26 -15.84
C LYS A 117 -17.17 -19.43 -16.29
N ASP A 118 -17.48 -18.33 -15.58
CA ASP A 118 -18.60 -17.42 -15.87
C ASP A 118 -18.14 -16.05 -16.38
N THR A 119 -16.84 -15.89 -16.67
CA THR A 119 -16.25 -14.64 -17.13
C THR A 119 -15.88 -14.71 -18.60
N TYR A 120 -16.42 -13.81 -19.38
CA TYR A 120 -16.04 -13.58 -20.77
C TYR A 120 -14.88 -12.61 -20.83
N ARG A 121 -13.97 -12.85 -21.76
CA ARG A 121 -12.82 -11.97 -22.02
C ARG A 121 -12.73 -11.67 -23.50
N LEU A 122 -12.69 -10.37 -23.82
CA LEU A 122 -12.39 -9.92 -25.18
C LEU A 122 -10.87 -9.94 -25.41
N GLU A 123 -10.49 -10.38 -26.61
CA GLU A 123 -9.12 -10.27 -27.04
C GLU A 123 -8.76 -8.78 -27.16
N GLU A 124 -7.56 -8.39 -26.77
CA GLU A 124 -7.17 -6.99 -26.62
C GLU A 124 -7.24 -6.20 -27.94
N SER A 125 -6.91 -6.83 -29.06
CA SER A 125 -7.04 -6.23 -30.39
C SER A 125 -8.49 -5.85 -30.71
N VAL A 126 -9.46 -6.66 -30.26
CA VAL A 126 -10.89 -6.35 -30.37
C VAL A 126 -11.25 -5.13 -29.55
N VAL A 127 -10.80 -5.07 -28.29
CA VAL A 127 -11.06 -3.91 -27.41
C VAL A 127 -10.57 -2.62 -28.05
N GLN A 128 -9.32 -2.60 -28.54
CA GLN A 128 -8.70 -1.44 -29.18
C GLN A 128 -9.42 -1.02 -30.47
N SER A 129 -9.76 -1.97 -31.33
CA SER A 129 -10.44 -1.64 -32.59
C SER A 129 -11.86 -1.14 -32.37
N MET A 130 -12.59 -1.74 -31.39
CA MET A 130 -13.93 -1.33 -31.04
C MET A 130 -13.96 0.01 -30.31
N GLU A 131 -12.91 0.35 -29.54
CA GLU A 131 -12.74 1.68 -28.96
C GLU A 131 -12.68 2.76 -30.05
N ARG A 132 -11.81 2.57 -31.07
CA ARG A 132 -11.75 3.50 -32.21
C ARG A 132 -13.09 3.63 -32.93
N ARG A 133 -13.77 2.50 -33.18
CA ARG A 133 -15.07 2.46 -33.86
C ARG A 133 -16.16 3.16 -33.05
N ARG A 134 -16.12 3.03 -31.73
CA ARG A 134 -17.03 3.69 -30.78
C ARG A 134 -16.91 5.21 -30.89
N TYR A 135 -15.70 5.77 -30.88
CA TYR A 135 -15.50 7.20 -31.06
C TYR A 135 -15.91 7.73 -32.44
N LEU A 136 -15.94 6.88 -33.48
CA LEU A 136 -16.39 7.28 -34.82
C LEU A 136 -17.91 7.18 -35.00
N LYS A 137 -18.58 6.27 -34.29
CA LYS A 137 -20.00 5.94 -34.52
C LYS A 137 -20.95 6.40 -33.43
N MET A 138 -20.45 6.66 -32.22
CA MET A 138 -21.26 7.05 -31.06
C MET A 138 -20.97 8.48 -30.64
N THR A 139 -22.00 9.16 -30.13
CA THR A 139 -21.80 10.46 -29.48
C THR A 139 -21.12 10.31 -28.13
N GLN A 140 -20.54 11.39 -27.62
CA GLN A 140 -19.89 11.38 -26.32
C GLN A 140 -20.88 11.01 -25.19
N GLU A 141 -22.13 11.47 -25.30
CA GLU A 141 -23.20 11.16 -24.34
C GLU A 141 -23.51 9.67 -24.33
N GLN A 142 -23.60 9.03 -25.51
CA GLN A 142 -23.83 7.58 -25.61
C GLN A 142 -22.66 6.79 -25.00
N ILE A 143 -21.39 7.22 -25.24
CA ILE A 143 -20.21 6.59 -24.62
C ILE A 143 -20.26 6.76 -23.09
N TYR A 144 -20.62 7.93 -22.60
CA TYR A 144 -20.76 8.18 -21.16
C TYR A 144 -21.84 7.33 -20.51
N GLU A 145 -22.95 7.08 -21.20
CA GLU A 145 -24.02 6.21 -20.74
C GLU A 145 -23.53 4.77 -20.54
N LEU A 146 -22.71 4.23 -21.46
CA LEU A 146 -22.11 2.91 -21.31
C LEU A 146 -21.25 2.82 -20.05
N TYR A 147 -20.35 3.78 -19.84
CA TYR A 147 -19.52 3.82 -18.63
C TYR A 147 -20.35 4.02 -17.36
N TYR A 148 -21.40 4.81 -17.43
CA TYR A 148 -22.31 5.03 -16.30
C TYR A 148 -23.02 3.73 -15.90
N ASN A 149 -23.57 2.99 -16.87
CA ASN A 149 -24.26 1.71 -16.62
C ASN A 149 -23.30 0.67 -16.04
N ALA A 150 -22.09 0.55 -16.58
CA ALA A 150 -21.04 -0.31 -16.01
C ALA A 150 -20.68 0.12 -14.57
N GLY A 151 -20.56 1.42 -14.33
CA GLY A 151 -20.29 1.96 -13.00
C GLY A 151 -21.38 1.63 -11.97
N LEU A 152 -22.66 1.72 -12.37
CA LEU A 152 -23.79 1.32 -11.52
C LEU A 152 -23.75 -0.18 -11.20
N TYR A 153 -23.50 -1.01 -12.22
CA TYR A 153 -23.37 -2.45 -12.02
C TYR A 153 -22.28 -2.78 -10.99
N TYR A 154 -21.08 -2.25 -11.19
CA TYR A 154 -19.98 -2.48 -10.27
C TYR A 154 -20.26 -1.98 -8.86
N ARG A 155 -20.91 -0.82 -8.73
CA ARG A 155 -21.32 -0.28 -7.42
C ARG A 155 -22.29 -1.20 -6.70
N MET A 156 -23.31 -1.73 -7.39
CA MET A 156 -24.29 -2.66 -6.83
C MET A 156 -23.67 -3.98 -6.37
N HIS A 157 -22.60 -4.42 -7.04
CA HIS A 157 -21.85 -5.64 -6.70
C HIS A 157 -20.68 -5.39 -5.72
N GLY A 158 -20.57 -4.20 -5.13
CA GLY A 158 -19.53 -3.88 -4.15
C GLY A 158 -18.12 -3.72 -4.73
N GLN A 159 -17.99 -3.68 -6.06
CA GLN A 159 -16.72 -3.51 -6.77
C GLN A 159 -16.38 -2.02 -6.89
N VAL A 160 -16.03 -1.42 -5.76
CA VAL A 160 -15.90 0.05 -5.61
C VAL A 160 -14.87 0.66 -6.55
N MET A 161 -13.70 0.03 -6.73
CA MET A 161 -12.63 0.57 -7.57
C MET A 161 -13.02 0.59 -9.04
N GLN A 162 -13.64 -0.48 -9.53
CA GLN A 162 -14.16 -0.55 -10.90
C GLN A 162 -15.28 0.47 -11.11
N ALA A 163 -16.20 0.62 -10.15
CA ALA A 163 -17.25 1.63 -10.22
C ALA A 163 -16.68 3.05 -10.34
N LEU A 164 -15.71 3.41 -9.51
CA LEU A 164 -15.04 4.71 -9.54
C LEU A 164 -14.32 4.96 -10.87
N GLU A 165 -13.64 3.96 -11.42
CA GLU A 165 -12.99 4.06 -12.72
C GLU A 165 -14.00 4.36 -13.84
N MET A 166 -15.13 3.65 -13.87
CA MET A 166 -16.18 3.87 -14.87
C MET A 166 -16.80 5.27 -14.72
N PHE A 167 -17.12 5.69 -13.50
CA PHE A 167 -17.67 7.04 -13.26
C PHE A 167 -16.65 8.14 -13.57
N GLN A 168 -15.36 7.91 -13.41
CA GLN A 168 -14.32 8.83 -13.84
C GLN A 168 -14.28 8.97 -15.37
N LYS A 169 -14.37 7.85 -16.11
CA LYS A 169 -14.41 7.84 -17.59
C LYS A 169 -15.61 8.61 -18.14
N CYS A 170 -16.77 8.57 -17.49
CA CYS A 170 -17.95 9.36 -17.86
C CYS A 170 -18.04 10.71 -17.12
N ARG A 171 -17.02 11.11 -16.37
CA ARG A 171 -16.95 12.38 -15.60
C ARG A 171 -18.12 12.60 -14.65
N HIS A 172 -18.68 11.55 -14.10
CA HIS A 172 -19.84 11.65 -13.23
C HIS A 172 -19.46 11.93 -11.77
N VAL A 173 -19.07 13.18 -11.48
CA VAL A 173 -18.59 13.64 -10.16
C VAL A 173 -19.55 13.32 -9.02
N GLY A 174 -20.86 13.34 -9.27
CA GLY A 174 -21.88 13.04 -8.27
C GLY A 174 -21.76 11.62 -7.70
N GLN A 175 -21.66 10.60 -8.58
CA GLN A 175 -21.49 9.21 -8.16
C GLN A 175 -20.15 8.97 -7.46
N ILE A 176 -19.08 9.59 -7.97
CA ILE A 176 -17.76 9.52 -7.31
C ILE A 176 -17.88 10.08 -5.89
N SER A 177 -18.46 11.28 -5.73
CA SER A 177 -18.65 11.90 -4.41
C SER A 177 -19.44 11.01 -3.44
N GLU A 178 -20.53 10.40 -3.90
CA GLU A 178 -21.35 9.52 -3.08
C GLU A 178 -20.58 8.30 -2.61
N ILE A 179 -19.82 7.64 -3.49
CA ILE A 179 -18.98 6.49 -3.13
C ILE A 179 -17.92 6.89 -2.11
N LEU A 180 -17.22 8.01 -2.32
CA LEU A 180 -16.21 8.50 -1.37
C LEU A 180 -16.81 8.81 0.00
N ILE A 181 -18.02 9.41 0.04
CA ILE A 181 -18.74 9.72 1.27
C ILE A 181 -19.17 8.45 2.01
N GLU A 182 -19.76 7.50 1.30
CA GLU A 182 -20.16 6.21 1.86
C GLU A 182 -18.95 5.49 2.45
N ASN A 183 -17.84 5.47 1.69
CA ASN A 183 -16.62 4.87 2.15
C ASN A 183 -16.03 5.55 3.40
N ALA A 184 -15.93 6.87 3.40
CA ALA A 184 -15.44 7.63 4.55
C ALA A 184 -16.29 7.41 5.81
N LYS A 185 -17.58 7.11 5.66
CA LYS A 185 -18.50 6.90 6.76
C LYS A 185 -18.46 5.47 7.32
N TYR A 186 -18.48 4.48 6.43
CA TYR A 186 -18.65 3.08 6.81
C TYR A 186 -17.35 2.29 6.83
N ASN A 187 -16.31 2.78 6.15
CA ASN A 187 -15.03 2.11 6.01
C ASN A 187 -13.86 3.08 6.18
N PRO A 188 -13.72 3.75 7.35
CA PRO A 188 -12.75 4.82 7.57
C PRO A 188 -11.31 4.29 7.75
N SER A 189 -10.95 3.18 7.11
CA SER A 189 -9.59 2.69 7.08
C SER A 189 -8.67 3.71 6.41
N ILE A 190 -7.63 4.14 7.13
CA ILE A 190 -6.63 5.10 6.64
C ILE A 190 -6.04 4.63 5.31
N THR A 191 -5.76 3.34 5.20
CA THR A 191 -5.16 2.76 3.99
C THR A 191 -6.13 2.79 2.83
N TYR A 192 -7.39 2.48 3.07
CA TYR A 192 -8.41 2.49 2.02
C TYR A 192 -8.71 3.90 1.53
N ILE A 193 -8.75 4.89 2.43
CA ILE A 193 -8.85 6.32 2.05
C ILE A 193 -7.68 6.70 1.13
N TYR A 194 -6.46 6.25 1.42
CA TYR A 194 -5.30 6.53 0.58
C TYR A 194 -5.37 5.86 -0.80
N GLU A 195 -5.92 4.67 -0.91
CA GLU A 195 -6.15 3.99 -2.20
C GLU A 195 -7.07 4.82 -3.10
N LEU A 196 -8.04 5.51 -2.52
CA LEU A 196 -8.98 6.39 -3.21
C LEU A 196 -8.42 7.80 -3.50
N ARG A 197 -7.16 8.09 -3.13
CA ARG A 197 -6.57 9.45 -3.18
C ARG A 197 -6.69 10.15 -4.53
N LYS A 198 -6.56 9.40 -5.65
CA LYS A 198 -6.71 9.94 -7.00
C LYS A 198 -8.03 10.67 -7.17
N TYR A 199 -9.13 10.05 -6.76
CA TYR A 199 -10.46 10.60 -6.90
C TYR A 199 -10.70 11.82 -6.02
N TYR A 200 -10.14 11.83 -4.78
CA TYR A 200 -10.19 13.00 -3.91
C TYR A 200 -9.40 14.19 -4.46
N LEU A 201 -8.21 13.95 -5.02
CA LEU A 201 -7.30 14.99 -5.50
C LEU A 201 -7.76 15.62 -6.82
N GLU A 202 -8.55 14.89 -7.60
CA GLU A 202 -9.11 15.35 -8.87
C GLU A 202 -10.45 16.10 -8.70
N MET A 203 -11.03 16.09 -7.48
CA MET A 203 -12.29 16.81 -7.22
C MET A 203 -12.09 18.31 -7.15
N ASP A 204 -13.09 19.06 -7.62
CA ASP A 204 -13.14 20.50 -7.43
C ASP A 204 -13.21 20.86 -5.93
N GLU A 205 -12.47 21.85 -5.53
CA GLU A 205 -12.41 22.35 -4.15
C GLU A 205 -13.78 22.75 -3.61
N THR A 206 -14.64 23.31 -4.45
CA THR A 206 -16.01 23.69 -4.05
C THR A 206 -16.86 22.46 -3.73
N ALA A 207 -16.73 21.39 -4.50
CA ALA A 207 -17.40 20.12 -4.24
C ALA A 207 -16.92 19.50 -2.92
N VAL A 208 -15.62 19.51 -2.67
CA VAL A 208 -15.03 19.03 -1.41
C VAL A 208 -15.53 19.85 -0.22
N LYS A 209 -15.49 21.18 -0.28
CA LYS A 209 -15.97 22.08 0.79
C LYS A 209 -17.47 21.93 1.07
N GLY A 210 -18.24 21.43 0.11
CA GLY A 210 -19.65 21.13 0.27
C GLY A 210 -19.95 20.07 1.34
N ARG A 211 -19.05 19.08 1.53
CA ARG A 211 -19.32 17.86 2.31
C ARG A 211 -18.25 17.61 3.38
N VAL A 212 -18.69 17.41 4.61
CA VAL A 212 -17.84 17.14 5.79
C VAL A 212 -16.93 15.93 5.56
N GLU A 213 -17.47 14.87 5.00
CA GLU A 213 -16.79 13.60 4.75
C GLU A 213 -15.63 13.77 3.77
N LEU A 214 -15.84 14.54 2.70
CA LEU A 214 -14.83 14.80 1.69
C LEU A 214 -13.70 15.69 2.22
N ILE A 215 -14.03 16.70 3.03
CA ILE A 215 -13.02 17.54 3.71
C ILE A 215 -12.15 16.66 4.60
N ALA A 216 -12.75 15.78 5.41
CA ALA A 216 -12.03 14.90 6.30
C ALA A 216 -11.14 13.89 5.54
N GLY A 217 -11.66 13.31 4.46
CA GLY A 217 -10.89 12.41 3.59
C GLY A 217 -9.69 13.10 2.96
N LEU A 218 -9.87 14.30 2.42
CA LEU A 218 -8.77 15.06 1.82
C LEU A 218 -7.74 15.52 2.85
N CYS A 219 -8.18 15.91 4.05
CA CYS A 219 -7.30 16.20 5.18
C CYS A 219 -6.39 15.00 5.50
N MET A 220 -6.96 13.80 5.58
CA MET A 220 -6.20 12.56 5.82
C MET A 220 -5.23 12.26 4.69
N ILE A 221 -5.64 12.38 3.44
CA ILE A 221 -4.80 12.11 2.26
C ILE A 221 -3.59 13.05 2.23
N GLN A 222 -3.78 14.34 2.47
CA GLN A 222 -2.66 15.28 2.49
C GLN A 222 -1.68 14.95 3.61
N SER A 223 -2.17 14.55 4.79
CA SER A 223 -1.29 14.04 5.85
C SER A 223 -0.48 12.83 5.38
N LEU A 224 -1.14 11.81 4.80
CA LEU A 224 -0.46 10.59 4.32
C LEU A 224 0.56 10.85 3.19
N ARG A 225 0.42 11.95 2.47
CA ARG A 225 1.35 12.43 1.45
C ARG A 225 2.48 13.30 2.01
N LEU A 226 2.59 13.42 3.31
CA LEU A 226 3.55 14.26 4.04
C LEU A 226 3.35 15.78 3.84
N ASP A 227 2.21 16.20 3.30
CA ASP A 227 1.84 17.60 3.16
C ASP A 227 1.04 18.05 4.40
N VAL A 228 1.77 18.29 5.49
CA VAL A 228 1.17 18.67 6.78
C VAL A 228 0.45 20.01 6.68
N GLU A 229 0.98 20.96 5.92
CA GLU A 229 0.38 22.29 5.76
C GLU A 229 -1.00 22.22 5.11
N LYS A 230 -1.12 21.47 4.01
CA LYS A 230 -2.42 21.25 3.36
C LYS A 230 -3.37 20.42 4.22
N SER A 231 -2.84 19.44 4.97
CA SER A 231 -3.67 18.68 5.91
C SER A 231 -4.28 19.60 6.97
N GLU A 232 -3.49 20.46 7.60
CA GLU A 232 -3.96 21.42 8.62
C GLU A 232 -4.88 22.51 8.02
N TYR A 233 -4.65 22.92 6.77
CA TYR A 233 -5.60 23.77 6.04
C TYR A 233 -6.98 23.13 5.95
N TRP A 234 -7.07 21.88 5.47
CA TRP A 234 -8.35 21.17 5.38
C TRP A 234 -8.98 20.88 6.74
N TYR A 235 -8.16 20.64 7.75
CA TYR A 235 -8.64 20.53 9.12
C TYR A 235 -9.28 21.85 9.60
N SER A 236 -8.67 23.00 9.32
CA SER A 236 -9.23 24.32 9.65
C SER A 236 -10.55 24.61 8.92
N VAL A 237 -10.65 24.21 7.65
CA VAL A 237 -11.91 24.27 6.87
C VAL A 237 -13.01 23.44 7.53
N LEU A 238 -12.67 22.26 8.04
CA LEU A 238 -13.62 21.42 8.77
C LEU A 238 -14.06 22.04 10.10
N GLN A 239 -13.14 22.68 10.83
CA GLN A 239 -13.46 23.41 12.06
C GLN A 239 -14.42 24.60 11.79
N GLU A 240 -14.17 25.34 10.72
CA GLU A 240 -15.05 26.44 10.33
C GLU A 240 -16.45 25.94 9.96
N LYS A 241 -16.51 24.83 9.20
CA LYS A 241 -17.79 24.17 8.87
C LYS A 241 -18.53 23.68 10.12
N GLU A 242 -17.82 23.14 11.12
CA GLU A 242 -18.42 22.76 12.41
C GLU A 242 -19.03 23.98 13.14
N ARG A 243 -18.32 25.11 13.14
CA ARG A 243 -18.80 26.34 13.78
C ARG A 243 -20.05 26.92 13.13
N MET A 244 -20.09 26.89 11.79
CA MET A 244 -21.18 27.49 11.00
C MET A 244 -22.40 26.56 10.85
N ALA A 245 -22.21 25.27 10.97
CA ALA A 245 -23.26 24.29 10.76
C ALA A 245 -24.14 24.13 12.02
N GLU A 246 -25.36 23.63 11.77
CA GLU A 246 -26.33 23.29 12.82
C GLU A 246 -26.79 21.82 12.68
N GLY A 247 -27.47 21.31 13.69
CA GLY A 247 -28.15 20.03 13.68
C GLY A 247 -27.22 18.85 13.36
N LYS A 248 -27.58 18.05 12.37
CA LYS A 248 -26.87 16.81 11.99
C LYS A 248 -25.48 17.10 11.42
N THR A 249 -25.36 18.12 10.58
CA THR A 249 -24.09 18.49 9.96
C THR A 249 -23.05 18.90 11.00
N LYS A 250 -23.45 19.65 12.01
CA LYS A 250 -22.56 20.04 13.13
C LYS A 250 -22.06 18.82 13.91
N ARG A 251 -22.97 17.90 14.24
CA ARG A 251 -22.59 16.66 14.95
C ARG A 251 -21.62 15.82 14.13
N LEU A 252 -21.87 15.66 12.84
CA LEU A 252 -21.01 14.93 11.93
C LEU A 252 -19.62 15.57 11.80
N ALA A 253 -19.54 16.89 11.62
CA ALA A 253 -18.27 17.62 11.58
C ALA A 253 -17.48 17.45 12.87
N LYS A 254 -18.13 17.53 14.04
CA LYS A 254 -17.52 17.30 15.34
C LYS A 254 -16.97 15.86 15.46
N SER A 255 -17.69 14.87 14.93
CA SER A 255 -17.25 13.48 14.94
C SER A 255 -16.02 13.29 14.04
N TYR A 256 -16.00 13.90 12.84
CA TYR A 256 -14.82 13.85 11.97
C TYR A 256 -13.62 14.61 12.52
N LEU A 257 -13.80 15.73 13.21
CA LEU A 257 -12.70 16.40 13.92
C LEU A 257 -12.09 15.49 15.00
N ALA A 258 -12.94 14.82 15.78
CA ALA A 258 -12.46 13.85 16.77
C ALA A 258 -11.76 12.66 16.11
N TYR A 259 -12.28 12.15 14.99
CA TYR A 259 -11.66 11.10 14.19
C TYR A 259 -10.26 11.53 13.70
N LEU A 260 -10.14 12.72 13.12
CA LEU A 260 -8.87 13.24 12.61
C LEU A 260 -7.85 13.46 13.72
N ASP A 261 -8.26 13.94 14.89
CA ASP A 261 -7.38 14.08 16.06
C ASP A 261 -6.80 12.73 16.50
N ILE A 262 -7.60 11.65 16.39
CA ILE A 262 -7.15 10.29 16.70
C ILE A 262 -6.27 9.74 15.58
N ALA A 263 -6.64 9.96 14.32
CA ALA A 263 -6.11 9.19 13.18
C ALA A 263 -4.97 9.88 12.42
N LEU A 264 -4.87 11.24 12.42
CA LEU A 264 -3.85 11.95 11.65
C LEU A 264 -2.43 11.57 12.11
N PRO A 265 -1.61 10.99 11.21
CA PRO A 265 -0.28 10.49 11.58
C PRO A 265 0.69 11.55 12.09
N HIS A 266 0.63 12.77 11.57
CA HIS A 266 1.52 13.87 11.96
C HIS A 266 1.16 14.51 13.30
N ARG A 267 -0.02 14.23 13.84
CA ARG A 267 -0.41 14.70 15.17
C ARG A 267 0.06 13.75 16.24
N GLY A 268 0.78 14.26 17.23
CA GLY A 268 1.34 13.47 18.31
C GLY A 268 0.29 12.76 19.19
N SER A 269 0.76 11.90 20.07
CA SER A 269 -0.04 11.14 21.04
C SER A 269 0.25 11.51 22.49
N SER A 270 0.80 12.70 22.74
CA SER A 270 1.23 13.13 24.07
C SER A 270 0.12 13.14 25.13
N ASN A 271 -1.15 13.29 24.70
CA ASN A 271 -2.30 13.24 25.59
C ASN A 271 -3.16 12.00 25.33
N ILE A 272 -2.69 10.84 25.82
CA ILE A 272 -3.39 9.56 25.69
C ILE A 272 -4.82 9.62 26.31
N ALA A 273 -5.00 10.33 27.42
CA ALA A 273 -6.31 10.45 28.06
C ALA A 273 -7.33 11.15 27.16
N ASP A 274 -6.93 12.19 26.44
CA ASP A 274 -7.78 12.90 25.48
C ASP A 274 -8.10 12.01 24.28
N LEU A 275 -7.13 11.27 23.75
CA LEU A 275 -7.36 10.31 22.66
C LEU A 275 -8.37 9.22 23.06
N ILE A 276 -8.25 8.65 24.26
CA ILE A 276 -9.21 7.66 24.79
C ILE A 276 -10.60 8.27 24.90
N LYS A 277 -10.70 9.48 25.46
CA LYS A 277 -11.97 10.20 25.60
C LYS A 277 -12.64 10.47 24.23
N LYS A 278 -11.88 10.90 23.25
CA LYS A 278 -12.37 11.12 21.87
C LYS A 278 -12.80 9.82 21.21
N SER A 279 -12.03 8.75 21.39
CA SER A 279 -12.37 7.42 20.86
C SER A 279 -13.66 6.88 21.48
N ALA A 280 -13.83 7.00 22.80
CA ALA A 280 -15.05 6.62 23.49
C ALA A 280 -16.27 7.44 23.02
N ALA A 281 -16.09 8.74 22.82
CA ALA A 281 -17.15 9.61 22.30
C ALA A 281 -17.58 9.21 20.88
N LEU A 282 -16.65 8.83 20.00
CA LEU A 282 -16.98 8.33 18.66
C LEU A 282 -17.76 7.02 18.71
N LEU A 283 -17.37 6.08 19.55
CA LEU A 283 -18.08 4.81 19.74
C LEU A 283 -19.51 5.02 20.24
N MET A 284 -19.72 5.97 21.15
CA MET A 284 -21.06 6.29 21.67
C MET A 284 -21.95 6.99 20.65
N ASN A 285 -21.39 7.89 19.84
CA ASN A 285 -22.15 8.69 18.89
C ASN A 285 -22.60 7.90 17.65
N ARG A 286 -21.90 6.82 17.27
CA ARG A 286 -22.21 5.95 16.12
C ARG A 286 -22.41 6.68 14.78
N GLU A 287 -21.99 7.93 14.67
CA GLU A 287 -22.10 8.73 13.44
C GLU A 287 -21.10 8.26 12.38
N ILE A 288 -19.90 7.88 12.83
CA ILE A 288 -18.84 7.31 12.01
C ILE A 288 -18.20 6.14 12.78
N SER A 289 -17.64 5.19 12.05
CA SER A 289 -16.86 4.11 12.66
C SER A 289 -15.55 4.64 13.24
N LEU A 290 -15.05 4.03 14.31
CA LEU A 290 -13.68 4.27 14.75
C LEU A 290 -12.72 3.95 13.61
N PRO A 291 -11.64 4.74 13.44
CA PRO A 291 -10.58 4.33 12.55
C PRO A 291 -10.09 2.95 12.99
N GLU A 292 -9.95 2.03 12.04
CA GLU A 292 -9.16 0.85 12.30
C GLU A 292 -7.77 1.37 12.69
N PHE A 293 -7.36 1.05 13.92
CA PHE A 293 -6.00 1.32 14.32
C PHE A 293 -5.10 0.52 13.39
N SER A 294 -4.47 1.20 12.46
CA SER A 294 -3.46 0.63 11.60
C SER A 294 -2.20 0.38 12.42
N ILE A 295 -2.33 -0.50 13.43
CA ILE A 295 -1.25 -0.89 14.33
C ILE A 295 -0.14 -1.57 13.53
N THR A 296 -0.52 -2.19 12.42
CA THR A 296 0.30 -3.14 11.71
C THR A 296 0.44 -2.84 10.22
N SER A 297 0.23 -1.59 9.80
CA SER A 297 0.28 -1.31 8.36
C SER A 297 1.58 -1.79 7.71
N ASN A 298 2.68 -1.92 8.46
CA ASN A 298 3.92 -2.47 7.94
C ASN A 298 4.78 -3.25 8.94
N ALA A 299 4.80 -2.91 10.22
CA ALA A 299 5.45 -3.73 11.24
C ALA A 299 4.48 -4.03 12.36
N PRO A 300 4.61 -5.20 13.00
CA PRO A 300 3.80 -5.54 14.17
C PRO A 300 4.25 -4.68 15.35
N THR A 301 3.58 -3.57 15.58
CA THR A 301 3.94 -2.62 16.64
C THR A 301 2.73 -1.92 17.22
N MET A 302 2.73 -1.72 18.52
CA MET A 302 1.77 -0.90 19.24
C MET A 302 2.28 0.54 19.39
N MET A 303 3.59 0.71 19.59
CA MET A 303 4.19 2.02 19.85
C MET A 303 4.42 2.83 18.58
N ASN A 304 4.62 2.18 17.43
CA ASN A 304 4.97 2.84 16.17
C ASN A 304 3.96 2.55 15.03
N GLY A 305 2.72 2.23 15.36
CA GLY A 305 1.65 1.96 14.41
C GLY A 305 1.17 3.21 13.66
N GLY A 306 -0.09 3.57 13.81
CA GLY A 306 -0.66 4.79 13.22
C GLY A 306 -0.05 6.09 13.75
N LYS A 307 0.30 6.13 15.04
CA LYS A 307 0.96 7.26 15.74
C LYS A 307 2.16 6.80 16.52
N ASP A 308 2.98 7.76 16.96
CA ASP A 308 4.09 7.51 17.88
C ASP A 308 3.58 7.49 19.33
N PHE A 309 3.77 6.36 20.00
CA PHE A 309 3.48 6.17 21.41
C PHE A 309 4.76 5.88 22.23
N CYS A 310 5.95 6.15 21.69
CA CYS A 310 7.21 5.88 22.37
C CYS A 310 7.34 6.58 23.73
N GLU A 311 6.78 7.78 23.88
CA GLU A 311 6.76 8.48 25.18
C GLU A 311 6.05 7.67 26.27
N TRP A 312 5.12 6.82 25.91
CA TRP A 312 4.48 5.89 26.86
C TRP A 312 5.48 4.95 27.51
N SER A 313 6.49 4.50 26.79
CA SER A 313 7.49 3.55 27.30
C SER A 313 8.23 4.08 28.53
N ARG A 314 8.36 5.39 28.71
CA ARG A 314 9.01 6.01 29.88
C ARG A 314 8.26 5.76 31.20
N ARG A 315 6.94 5.53 31.12
CA ARG A 315 6.05 5.29 32.26
C ARG A 315 5.14 4.08 32.03
N ASP A 316 5.59 3.10 31.27
CA ASP A 316 4.80 1.99 30.75
C ASP A 316 4.06 1.20 31.84
N LYS A 317 4.76 0.82 32.94
CA LYS A 317 4.15 0.05 34.05
C LYS A 317 3.08 0.86 34.77
N GLU A 318 3.32 2.15 35.01
CA GLU A 318 2.35 3.05 35.65
C GLU A 318 1.12 3.23 34.76
N LEU A 319 1.33 3.49 33.47
CA LEU A 319 0.25 3.67 32.51
C LEU A 319 -0.51 2.38 32.27
N ALA A 320 0.16 1.23 32.24
CA ALA A 320 -0.50 -0.08 32.12
C ALA A 320 -1.42 -0.35 33.33
N ASN A 321 -1.00 0.01 34.53
CA ASN A 321 -1.81 -0.16 35.75
C ASN A 321 -3.04 0.76 35.77
N THR A 322 -2.88 2.01 35.31
CA THR A 322 -3.97 3.01 35.29
C THR A 322 -4.92 2.81 34.12
N LEU A 323 -4.40 2.55 32.93
CA LEU A 323 -5.19 2.49 31.70
C LEU A 323 -5.66 1.07 31.35
N GLY A 324 -5.05 0.04 31.92
CA GLY A 324 -5.32 -1.36 31.59
C GLY A 324 -6.78 -1.80 31.77
N LYS A 325 -7.53 -1.14 32.67
CA LYS A 325 -8.97 -1.36 32.84
C LYS A 325 -9.82 -0.36 32.06
N ILE A 326 -9.29 0.83 31.82
CA ILE A 326 -10.02 1.93 31.16
C ILE A 326 -10.08 1.71 29.65
N ILE A 327 -8.99 1.26 29.03
CA ILE A 327 -8.90 1.09 27.58
C ILE A 327 -9.93 0.07 27.05
N PRO A 328 -10.03 -1.17 27.59
CA PRO A 328 -11.06 -2.11 27.14
C PRO A 328 -12.48 -1.60 27.39
N LEU A 329 -12.70 -0.89 28.51
CA LEU A 329 -14.01 -0.30 28.81
C LEU A 329 -14.38 0.82 27.83
N ALA A 330 -13.41 1.65 27.45
CA ALA A 330 -13.61 2.79 26.53
C ALA A 330 -13.68 2.39 25.06
N LEU A 331 -12.89 1.38 24.65
CA LEU A 331 -12.75 0.96 23.26
C LEU A 331 -13.48 -0.36 22.94
N GLY A 332 -14.08 -1.02 23.93
CA GLY A 332 -14.73 -2.32 23.78
C GLY A 332 -13.75 -3.36 23.22
N LYS A 333 -14.22 -4.18 22.27
CA LYS A 333 -13.39 -5.22 21.63
C LYS A 333 -12.10 -4.68 21.00
N ALA A 334 -12.10 -3.42 20.52
CA ALA A 334 -10.91 -2.80 19.95
C ALA A 334 -9.81 -2.49 20.99
N GLY A 335 -10.16 -2.45 22.27
CA GLY A 335 -9.22 -2.23 23.38
C GLY A 335 -8.59 -3.50 23.96
N GLU A 336 -9.10 -4.68 23.59
CA GLU A 336 -8.65 -5.94 24.16
C GLU A 336 -7.22 -6.30 23.70
N GLY A 337 -6.37 -6.63 24.67
CA GLY A 337 -4.97 -7.00 24.43
C GLY A 337 -4.01 -5.82 24.17
N LEU A 338 -4.51 -4.59 23.89
CA LEU A 338 -3.67 -3.44 23.54
C LEU A 338 -2.62 -3.13 24.60
N VAL A 339 -3.02 -3.09 25.87
CA VAL A 339 -2.12 -2.66 26.97
C VAL A 339 -1.07 -3.72 27.23
N GLU A 340 -1.43 -4.99 27.23
CA GLU A 340 -0.50 -6.10 27.41
C GLU A 340 0.53 -6.15 26.27
N LEU A 341 0.10 -6.01 25.02
CA LEU A 341 1.00 -6.02 23.88
C LEU A 341 1.93 -4.80 23.84
N ALA A 342 1.41 -3.61 24.16
CA ALA A 342 2.25 -2.41 24.25
C ALA A 342 3.28 -2.50 25.38
N LEU A 343 2.90 -3.08 26.53
CA LEU A 343 3.85 -3.32 27.63
C LEU A 343 4.89 -4.39 27.26
N ALA A 344 4.48 -5.44 26.54
CA ALA A 344 5.38 -6.46 26.01
C ALA A 344 6.40 -5.85 25.06
N GLU A 345 5.95 -5.01 24.11
CA GLU A 345 6.83 -4.31 23.15
C GLU A 345 7.80 -3.37 23.87
N SER A 346 7.31 -2.54 24.80
CA SER A 346 8.18 -1.67 25.60
C SER A 346 9.23 -2.45 26.38
N SER A 347 8.84 -3.57 26.99
CA SER A 347 9.76 -4.45 27.73
C SER A 347 10.79 -5.10 26.81
N PHE A 348 10.35 -5.54 25.63
CA PHE A 348 11.24 -6.09 24.60
C PHE A 348 12.27 -5.06 24.15
N GLU A 349 11.84 -3.84 23.77
CA GLU A 349 12.76 -2.82 23.28
C GLU A 349 13.77 -2.36 24.35
N LYS A 350 13.42 -2.47 25.62
CA LYS A 350 14.33 -2.21 26.76
C LYS A 350 15.27 -3.36 27.10
N GLY A 351 15.15 -4.50 26.42
CA GLY A 351 15.95 -5.68 26.72
C GLY A 351 15.66 -6.29 28.08
N LEU A 352 14.41 -6.16 28.58
CA LEU A 352 14.01 -6.77 29.84
C LEU A 352 13.85 -8.28 29.70
N ASP A 353 13.58 -8.96 30.84
CA ASP A 353 13.46 -10.41 30.95
C ASP A 353 12.53 -11.01 29.87
N ASP A 354 13.06 -11.93 29.07
CA ASP A 354 12.37 -12.54 27.93
C ASP A 354 11.14 -13.36 28.35
N TYR A 355 11.19 -14.00 29.54
CA TYR A 355 10.04 -14.76 30.05
C TYR A 355 8.87 -13.84 30.35
N GLU A 356 9.12 -12.68 30.96
CA GLU A 356 8.09 -11.68 31.23
C GLU A 356 7.52 -11.12 29.91
N VAL A 357 8.38 -10.87 28.89
CA VAL A 357 7.95 -10.44 27.56
C VAL A 357 7.04 -11.49 26.93
N MET A 358 7.44 -12.77 26.93
CA MET A 358 6.62 -13.87 26.40
C MET A 358 5.27 -14.00 27.12
N ARG A 359 5.26 -13.87 28.43
CA ARG A 359 4.04 -13.91 29.25
C ARG A 359 3.06 -12.79 28.89
N LEU A 360 3.57 -11.57 28.67
CA LEU A 360 2.76 -10.42 28.26
C LEU A 360 2.23 -10.59 26.84
N ILE A 361 3.05 -11.10 25.91
CA ILE A 361 2.64 -11.40 24.53
C ILE A 361 1.49 -12.42 24.57
N ALA A 362 1.68 -13.55 25.23
CA ALA A 362 0.67 -14.61 25.31
C ALA A 362 -0.66 -14.10 25.87
N LYS A 363 -0.60 -13.30 26.94
CA LYS A 363 -1.80 -12.70 27.55
C LYS A 363 -2.50 -11.72 26.61
N GLY A 364 -1.75 -10.85 25.96
CA GLY A 364 -2.29 -9.86 25.03
C GLY A 364 -2.89 -10.50 23.78
N GLN A 365 -2.21 -11.49 23.22
CA GLN A 365 -2.64 -12.23 22.03
C GLN A 365 -3.92 -13.04 22.32
N MET A 366 -3.98 -13.73 23.45
CA MET A 366 -5.19 -14.47 23.86
C MET A 366 -6.42 -13.55 23.95
N LYS A 367 -6.27 -12.33 24.48
CA LYS A 367 -7.35 -11.34 24.55
C LYS A 367 -7.75 -10.83 23.17
N ALA A 368 -6.76 -10.53 22.31
CA ALA A 368 -6.98 -10.08 20.96
C ALA A 368 -7.71 -11.15 20.13
N ASP A 369 -7.30 -12.42 20.24
CA ASP A 369 -7.95 -13.54 19.54
C ASP A 369 -9.39 -13.75 20.02
N ALA A 370 -9.62 -13.71 21.33
CA ALA A 370 -10.97 -13.80 21.90
C ALA A 370 -11.89 -12.66 21.46
N ALA A 371 -11.33 -11.48 21.19
CA ALA A 371 -12.07 -10.33 20.67
C ALA A 371 -12.21 -10.31 19.13
N GLY A 372 -11.61 -11.27 18.40
CA GLY A 372 -11.60 -11.32 16.95
C GLY A 372 -10.78 -10.20 16.31
N ARG A 373 -9.64 -9.82 16.92
CA ARG A 373 -8.79 -8.70 16.48
C ARG A 373 -7.48 -9.23 15.90
N LEU A 374 -7.54 -9.61 14.62
CA LEU A 374 -6.41 -10.23 13.91
C LEU A 374 -5.16 -9.35 13.89
N GLU A 375 -5.31 -8.03 13.68
CA GLU A 375 -4.17 -7.10 13.63
C GLU A 375 -3.42 -7.05 14.97
N GLN A 376 -4.16 -7.00 16.09
CA GLN A 376 -3.55 -7.02 17.42
C GLN A 376 -2.91 -8.38 17.73
N SER A 377 -3.57 -9.47 17.33
CA SER A 377 -2.99 -10.81 17.42
C SER A 377 -1.69 -10.92 16.63
N TYR A 378 -1.64 -10.28 15.45
CA TYR A 378 -0.43 -10.23 14.65
C TYR A 378 0.72 -9.45 15.34
N VAL A 379 0.42 -8.37 16.08
CA VAL A 379 1.46 -7.70 16.89
C VAL A 379 2.12 -8.67 17.86
N GLY A 380 1.32 -9.51 18.53
CA GLY A 380 1.84 -10.55 19.42
C GLY A 380 2.72 -11.57 18.70
N ALA A 381 2.24 -12.11 17.58
CA ALA A 381 3.00 -13.08 16.76
C ALA A 381 4.30 -12.48 16.21
N GLY A 382 4.25 -11.26 15.67
CA GLY A 382 5.43 -10.58 15.16
C GLY A 382 6.46 -10.23 16.23
N LEU A 383 6.01 -9.82 17.41
CA LEU A 383 6.91 -9.57 18.53
C LEU A 383 7.55 -10.86 19.05
N MET A 384 6.81 -11.97 19.10
CA MET A 384 7.36 -13.29 19.44
C MET A 384 8.37 -13.75 18.39
N ALA A 385 8.10 -13.57 17.10
CA ALA A 385 9.05 -13.89 16.04
C ALA A 385 10.34 -13.05 16.16
N ARG A 386 10.25 -11.76 16.46
CA ARG A 386 11.42 -10.90 16.74
C ARG A 386 12.20 -11.41 17.95
N LEU A 387 11.53 -11.88 19.01
CA LEU A 387 12.16 -12.44 20.19
C LEU A 387 12.90 -13.75 19.87
N HIS A 388 12.29 -14.67 19.09
CA HIS A 388 12.93 -15.89 18.61
C HIS A 388 14.17 -15.56 17.76
N LEU A 389 14.05 -14.63 16.83
CA LEU A 389 15.17 -14.21 15.97
C LEU A 389 16.30 -13.61 16.81
N TYR A 390 15.98 -12.77 17.78
CA TYR A 390 16.95 -12.17 18.69
C TYR A 390 17.70 -13.20 19.52
N ASN A 391 17.02 -14.27 19.93
CA ASN A 391 17.59 -15.38 20.68
C ASN A 391 18.29 -16.44 19.82
N GLY A 392 18.41 -16.21 18.50
CA GLY A 392 19.11 -17.11 17.59
C GLY A 392 18.27 -18.32 17.13
N HIS A 393 16.96 -18.23 17.18
CA HIS A 393 16.00 -19.25 16.75
C HIS A 393 15.22 -18.80 15.48
N PRO A 394 15.88 -18.64 14.32
CA PRO A 394 15.23 -18.13 13.10
C PRO A 394 14.17 -19.08 12.54
N GLU A 395 14.33 -20.40 12.75
CA GLU A 395 13.37 -21.39 12.26
C GLU A 395 12.03 -21.32 13.04
N ASP A 396 12.09 -21.16 14.37
CA ASP A 396 10.90 -20.98 15.19
C ASP A 396 10.16 -19.69 14.81
N ALA A 397 10.90 -18.60 14.53
CA ALA A 397 10.35 -17.35 14.04
C ALA A 397 9.67 -17.53 12.68
N ARG A 398 10.30 -18.26 11.76
CA ARG A 398 9.77 -18.55 10.42
C ARG A 398 8.49 -19.37 10.50
N GLU A 399 8.48 -20.48 11.25
CA GLU A 399 7.32 -21.36 11.41
C GLU A 399 6.10 -20.58 11.95
N LEU A 400 6.31 -19.80 13.00
CA LEU A 400 5.27 -18.93 13.58
C LEU A 400 4.68 -17.97 12.55
N LEU A 401 5.53 -17.30 11.77
CA LEU A 401 5.10 -16.32 10.77
C LEU A 401 4.38 -16.98 9.59
N VAL A 402 4.84 -18.13 9.11
CA VAL A 402 4.19 -18.88 8.02
C VAL A 402 2.79 -19.33 8.45
N SER A 403 2.65 -19.89 9.66
CA SER A 403 1.34 -20.27 10.20
C SER A 403 0.40 -19.06 10.31
N PHE A 404 0.89 -17.92 10.77
CA PHE A 404 0.07 -16.71 10.87
C PHE A 404 -0.29 -16.13 9.49
N ARG A 405 0.60 -16.25 8.48
CA ARG A 405 0.32 -15.85 7.10
C ARG A 405 -0.86 -16.62 6.50
N GLU A 406 -0.90 -17.93 6.71
CA GLU A 406 -2.02 -18.77 6.26
C GLU A 406 -3.35 -18.32 6.88
N ARG A 407 -3.35 -18.04 8.17
CA ARG A 407 -4.52 -17.47 8.86
C ARG A 407 -4.93 -16.12 8.28
N ALA A 408 -3.99 -15.21 8.07
CA ALA A 408 -4.25 -13.88 7.52
C ALA A 408 -4.78 -13.95 6.07
N ALA A 409 -4.26 -14.89 5.26
CA ALA A 409 -4.73 -15.12 3.90
C ALA A 409 -6.16 -15.69 3.89
N ALA A 410 -6.49 -16.61 4.79
CA ALA A 410 -7.84 -17.16 4.94
C ALA A 410 -8.89 -16.10 5.35
N GLU A 411 -8.46 -15.06 6.06
CA GLU A 411 -9.29 -13.90 6.44
C GLU A 411 -9.21 -12.74 5.43
N GLU A 412 -8.60 -12.94 4.25
CA GLU A 412 -8.42 -11.95 3.16
C GLU A 412 -7.69 -10.66 3.62
N LYS A 413 -6.82 -10.76 4.63
CA LYS A 413 -6.06 -9.63 5.19
C LYS A 413 -4.72 -9.44 4.47
N GLN A 414 -4.78 -9.11 3.18
CA GLN A 414 -3.61 -9.03 2.30
C GLN A 414 -2.47 -8.12 2.84
N LYS A 415 -2.80 -7.05 3.54
CA LYS A 415 -1.77 -6.15 4.12
C LYS A 415 -0.98 -6.79 5.26
N ILE A 416 -1.63 -7.64 6.05
CA ILE A 416 -0.94 -8.45 7.06
C ILE A 416 -0.04 -9.48 6.37
N VAL A 417 -0.52 -10.11 5.30
CA VAL A 417 0.28 -11.04 4.49
C VAL A 417 1.56 -10.37 3.99
N TRP A 418 1.47 -9.21 3.34
CA TRP A 418 2.65 -8.46 2.87
C TRP A 418 3.61 -8.08 4.00
N ASN A 419 3.07 -7.76 5.16
CA ASN A 419 3.87 -7.44 6.33
C ASN A 419 4.63 -8.66 6.86
N ILE A 420 3.97 -9.83 6.88
CA ILE A 420 4.61 -11.08 7.26
C ILE A 420 5.71 -11.45 6.24
N GLU A 421 5.45 -11.30 4.95
CA GLU A 421 6.44 -11.53 3.89
C GLU A 421 7.66 -10.61 4.04
N ASN A 422 7.45 -9.37 4.48
CA ASN A 422 8.55 -8.45 4.83
C ASN A 422 9.39 -9.00 6.01
N MET A 423 8.77 -9.52 7.06
CA MET A 423 9.48 -10.13 8.19
C MET A 423 10.19 -11.43 7.79
N LEU A 424 9.57 -12.25 6.93
CA LEU A 424 10.21 -13.45 6.38
C LEU A 424 11.43 -13.10 5.53
N CYS A 425 11.38 -12.00 4.77
CA CYS A 425 12.56 -11.49 4.06
C CYS A 425 13.67 -11.06 5.02
N GLN A 426 13.35 -10.42 6.14
CA GLN A 426 14.36 -10.09 7.17
C GLN A 426 15.00 -11.35 7.77
N ILE A 427 14.22 -12.42 8.01
CA ILE A 427 14.75 -13.72 8.43
C ILE A 427 15.65 -14.32 7.33
N ALA A 428 15.22 -14.24 6.06
CA ALA A 428 16.01 -14.72 4.92
C ALA A 428 17.35 -13.98 4.78
N MET A 429 17.39 -12.67 5.03
CA MET A 429 18.64 -11.90 5.12
C MET A 429 19.52 -12.40 6.27
N TYR A 430 18.93 -12.65 7.43
CA TYR A 430 19.64 -13.15 8.61
C TYR A 430 20.23 -14.55 8.39
N THR A 431 19.51 -15.42 7.66
CA THR A 431 19.91 -16.80 7.33
C THR A 431 20.64 -16.92 5.97
N GLU A 432 20.99 -15.80 5.34
CA GLU A 432 21.71 -15.71 4.06
C GLU A 432 20.99 -16.40 2.88
N GLN A 433 19.65 -16.43 2.88
CA GLN A 433 18.80 -17.03 1.85
C GLN A 433 18.61 -16.07 0.67
N LYS A 434 19.64 -15.87 -0.15
CA LYS A 434 19.66 -14.88 -1.24
C LYS A 434 18.47 -14.98 -2.19
N THR A 435 18.07 -16.19 -2.57
CA THR A 435 16.96 -16.41 -3.52
C THR A 435 15.64 -15.86 -2.99
N GLU A 436 15.35 -16.00 -1.69
CA GLU A 436 14.14 -15.46 -1.07
C GLU A 436 14.19 -13.93 -1.01
N VAL A 437 15.35 -13.35 -0.72
CA VAL A 437 15.55 -11.90 -0.71
C VAL A 437 15.34 -11.31 -2.11
N ASP A 438 15.92 -11.93 -3.15
CA ASP A 438 15.76 -11.50 -4.54
C ASP A 438 14.29 -11.59 -4.99
N ALA A 439 13.58 -12.67 -4.62
CA ALA A 439 12.16 -12.84 -4.91
C ALA A 439 11.30 -11.76 -4.22
N TRP A 440 11.61 -11.43 -2.96
CA TRP A 440 10.91 -10.36 -2.25
C TRP A 440 11.15 -8.98 -2.86
N LEU A 441 12.38 -8.69 -3.34
CA LEU A 441 12.70 -7.42 -4.00
C LEU A 441 11.84 -7.14 -5.25
N LEU A 442 11.43 -8.18 -5.98
CA LEU A 442 10.53 -8.05 -7.14
C LEU A 442 9.12 -7.57 -6.76
N GLN A 443 8.71 -7.80 -5.51
CA GLN A 443 7.40 -7.41 -4.97
C GLN A 443 7.49 -6.22 -4.01
N ALA A 444 8.69 -5.74 -3.73
CA ALA A 444 8.92 -4.61 -2.84
C ALA A 444 8.36 -3.31 -3.44
N PRO A 445 7.90 -2.36 -2.60
CA PRO A 445 7.40 -1.09 -3.11
C PRO A 445 8.49 -0.35 -3.90
N ASP A 446 8.09 0.23 -5.05
CA ASP A 446 8.99 0.99 -5.91
C ASP A 446 9.29 2.35 -5.30
N GLU A 447 10.57 2.61 -4.99
CA GLU A 447 11.04 3.87 -4.41
C GLU A 447 11.00 5.06 -5.38
N ASN A 448 10.81 4.82 -6.68
CA ASN A 448 10.66 5.89 -7.69
C ASN A 448 9.24 6.45 -7.75
N GLN A 449 8.28 5.73 -7.16
CA GLN A 449 6.92 6.21 -7.00
C GLN A 449 6.77 7.18 -5.83
N GLU A 450 5.57 7.74 -5.67
CA GLU A 450 5.23 8.57 -4.51
C GLU A 450 5.46 7.78 -3.21
N PHE A 451 6.23 8.36 -2.27
CA PHE A 451 6.50 7.73 -0.99
C PHE A 451 5.20 7.54 -0.20
N TYR A 452 4.89 6.29 0.10
CA TYR A 452 3.71 5.94 0.90
C TYR A 452 4.13 5.58 2.33
N CYS A 453 3.83 6.45 3.28
CA CYS A 453 4.27 6.30 4.66
C CYS A 453 3.79 5.00 5.35
N MET A 454 2.74 4.36 4.83
CA MET A 454 2.26 3.07 5.35
C MET A 454 3.14 1.89 4.91
N GLU A 455 4.01 2.07 3.91
CA GLU A 455 5.00 1.08 3.44
C GLU A 455 6.39 1.27 4.07
N ARG A 456 6.51 2.13 5.09
CA ARG A 456 7.78 2.54 5.70
C ARG A 456 8.71 1.41 6.12
N TYR A 457 8.17 0.32 6.69
CA TYR A 457 9.00 -0.81 7.11
C TYR A 457 9.46 -1.68 5.95
N ARG A 458 8.68 -1.75 4.88
CA ARG A 458 9.14 -2.41 3.65
C ARG A 458 10.23 -1.59 2.96
N TYR A 459 10.13 -0.27 2.96
CA TYR A 459 11.23 0.61 2.55
C TYR A 459 12.46 0.45 3.44
N LEU A 460 12.28 0.34 4.76
CA LEU A 460 13.39 0.13 5.70
C LEU A 460 14.12 -1.20 5.42
N THR A 461 13.39 -2.30 5.23
CA THR A 461 13.96 -3.58 4.81
C THR A 461 14.74 -3.45 3.49
N LYS A 462 14.21 -2.68 2.54
CA LYS A 462 14.89 -2.41 1.27
C LYS A 462 16.21 -1.64 1.45
N VAL A 463 16.27 -0.70 2.39
CA VAL A 463 17.52 0.00 2.78
C VAL A 463 18.55 -1.01 3.31
N HIS A 464 18.16 -1.92 4.20
CA HIS A 464 19.05 -2.97 4.69
C HIS A 464 19.61 -3.84 3.56
N ILE A 465 18.77 -4.25 2.60
CA ILE A 465 19.17 -5.03 1.44
C ILE A 465 20.17 -4.24 0.57
N TYR A 466 19.91 -2.97 0.30
CA TYR A 466 20.80 -2.13 -0.50
C TYR A 466 22.15 -1.91 0.18
N LEU A 467 22.18 -1.75 1.50
CA LEU A 467 23.44 -1.68 2.27
C LEU A 467 24.21 -3.01 2.16
N ALA A 468 23.55 -4.15 2.32
CA ALA A 468 24.16 -5.47 2.16
C ALA A 468 24.69 -5.71 0.74
N MET A 469 23.99 -5.19 -0.29
CA MET A 469 24.41 -5.24 -1.69
C MET A 469 25.44 -4.15 -2.07
N LYS A 470 25.84 -3.30 -1.14
CA LYS A 470 26.73 -2.14 -1.37
C LYS A 470 26.19 -1.13 -2.40
N ARG A 471 24.87 -1.06 -2.55
CA ARG A 471 24.17 -0.07 -3.41
C ARG A 471 23.92 1.21 -2.61
N TYR A 472 24.99 1.89 -2.22
CA TYR A 472 24.93 2.99 -1.25
C TYR A 472 24.11 4.19 -1.70
N ASP A 473 24.15 4.55 -2.99
CA ASP A 473 23.35 5.66 -3.52
C ASP A 473 21.84 5.38 -3.41
N ALA A 474 21.41 4.17 -3.75
CA ALA A 474 20.01 3.77 -3.64
C ALA A 474 19.57 3.69 -2.16
N ALA A 475 20.43 3.13 -1.30
CA ALA A 475 20.21 3.11 0.15
C ALA A 475 20.04 4.52 0.71
N ASN A 476 20.93 5.45 0.36
CA ASN A 476 20.87 6.83 0.81
C ASN A 476 19.60 7.53 0.34
N ALA A 477 19.27 7.44 -0.95
CA ALA A 477 18.10 8.10 -1.51
C ALA A 477 16.80 7.67 -0.80
N LEU A 478 16.66 6.37 -0.52
CA LEU A 478 15.50 5.85 0.18
C LEU A 478 15.51 6.20 1.68
N LEU A 479 16.67 6.14 2.31
CA LEU A 479 16.86 6.47 3.73
C LEU A 479 16.52 7.93 4.02
N GLN A 480 16.90 8.88 3.14
CA GLN A 480 16.55 10.28 3.31
C GLN A 480 15.03 10.52 3.25
N LYS A 481 14.28 9.78 2.42
CA LYS A 481 12.82 9.82 2.41
C LYS A 481 12.23 9.32 3.74
N LEU A 482 12.77 8.24 4.28
CA LEU A 482 12.36 7.70 5.58
C LEU A 482 12.67 8.64 6.74
N LEU A 483 13.87 9.26 6.75
CA LEU A 483 14.26 10.25 7.75
C LEU A 483 13.36 11.49 7.68
N TYR A 484 13.06 11.98 6.48
CA TYR A 484 12.13 13.09 6.29
C TYR A 484 10.75 12.76 6.88
N TYR A 485 10.20 11.59 6.53
CA TYR A 485 8.95 11.08 7.10
C TYR A 485 8.99 11.01 8.64
N ALA A 486 10.04 10.40 9.19
CA ALA A 486 10.16 10.18 10.62
C ALA A 486 10.24 11.48 11.41
N ARG A 487 10.94 12.48 10.87
CA ARG A 487 11.07 13.83 11.48
C ARG A 487 9.77 14.61 11.42
N ILE A 488 9.09 14.64 10.26
CA ILE A 488 7.83 15.37 10.11
C ILE A 488 6.73 14.80 11.00
N TYR A 489 6.67 13.47 11.14
CA TYR A 489 5.64 12.82 11.97
C TYR A 489 6.07 12.62 13.42
N GLY A 490 7.29 13.01 13.81
CA GLY A 490 7.82 12.81 15.16
C GLY A 490 7.88 11.34 15.55
N ARG A 491 8.33 10.45 14.62
CA ARG A 491 8.36 9.00 14.81
C ARG A 491 9.64 8.56 15.50
N THR A 492 9.65 8.62 16.81
CA THR A 492 10.82 8.43 17.68
C THR A 492 11.60 7.13 17.36
N TYR A 493 10.96 5.98 17.43
CA TYR A 493 11.64 4.69 17.22
C TYR A 493 12.14 4.54 15.78
N ILE A 494 11.28 4.83 14.81
CA ILE A 494 11.60 4.73 13.38
C ILE A 494 12.73 5.70 13.02
N GLN A 495 12.73 6.88 13.63
CA GLN A 495 13.82 7.83 13.42
C GLN A 495 15.14 7.29 13.98
N MET A 496 15.12 6.65 15.16
CA MET A 496 16.31 5.99 15.70
C MET A 496 16.84 4.88 14.78
N GLU A 497 15.97 4.02 14.23
CA GLU A 497 16.35 3.00 13.26
C GLU A 497 16.99 3.64 12.01
N CYS A 498 16.36 4.65 11.44
CA CYS A 498 16.88 5.35 10.26
C CYS A 498 18.21 6.07 10.54
N GLU A 499 18.34 6.75 11.69
CA GLU A 499 19.59 7.43 12.09
C GLU A 499 20.73 6.40 12.30
N LEU A 500 20.42 5.21 12.81
CA LEU A 500 21.41 4.14 12.93
C LEU A 500 21.90 3.66 11.56
N LEU A 501 20.98 3.44 10.61
CA LEU A 501 21.34 3.07 9.25
C LEU A 501 22.12 4.17 8.53
N ASP A 502 21.81 5.44 8.80
CA ASP A 502 22.55 6.58 8.27
C ASP A 502 23.99 6.61 8.81
N VAL A 503 24.18 6.36 10.11
CA VAL A 503 25.51 6.21 10.73
C VAL A 503 26.32 5.09 10.06
N LEU A 504 25.68 3.94 9.83
CA LEU A 504 26.31 2.80 9.16
C LEU A 504 26.70 3.15 7.72
N LEU A 505 25.84 3.82 7.00
CA LEU A 505 26.09 4.28 5.63
C LEU A 505 27.23 5.30 5.58
N GLN A 506 27.23 6.31 6.45
CA GLN A 506 28.29 7.31 6.54
C GLN A 506 29.65 6.66 6.79
N LYS A 507 29.72 5.66 7.68
CA LYS A 507 30.94 4.90 7.93
C LYS A 507 31.42 4.17 6.68
N GLU A 508 30.52 3.47 5.97
CA GLU A 508 30.90 2.74 4.74
C GLU A 508 31.40 3.69 3.63
N LEU A 509 30.88 4.93 3.61
CA LEU A 509 31.31 5.99 2.70
C LEU A 509 32.56 6.74 3.16
N GLY A 510 33.11 6.44 4.35
CA GLY A 510 34.25 7.14 4.92
C GLY A 510 33.96 8.57 5.39
N LEU A 511 32.71 8.90 5.67
CA LEU A 511 32.26 10.18 6.17
C LEU A 511 32.33 10.23 7.71
N PRO A 512 32.33 11.44 8.33
CA PRO A 512 32.27 11.57 9.80
C PRO A 512 30.92 11.04 10.33
N TRP A 513 30.96 10.09 11.25
CA TRP A 513 29.77 9.40 11.78
C TRP A 513 29.71 9.37 13.32
N GLU A 514 30.84 9.60 14.00
CA GLU A 514 30.98 9.31 15.43
C GLU A 514 30.11 10.18 16.33
N ASP A 515 30.08 11.48 16.08
CA ASP A 515 29.26 12.42 16.87
C ASP A 515 27.76 12.14 16.66
N HIS A 516 27.39 11.74 15.46
CA HIS A 516 26.03 11.34 15.14
C HIS A 516 25.64 10.08 15.90
N PHE A 517 26.49 9.06 15.91
CA PHE A 517 26.25 7.83 16.65
C PHE A 517 26.17 8.06 18.16
N GLN A 518 27.01 8.92 18.72
CA GLN A 518 26.94 9.24 20.15
C GLN A 518 25.64 9.96 20.55
N LYS A 519 25.14 10.85 19.71
CA LYS A 519 23.83 11.50 19.92
C LYS A 519 22.72 10.45 19.87
N LEU A 520 22.76 9.53 18.90
CA LEU A 520 21.79 8.45 18.79
C LEU A 520 21.80 7.55 20.03
N LEU A 521 22.97 7.14 20.52
CA LEU A 521 23.09 6.33 21.73
C LEU A 521 22.46 7.05 22.95
N SER A 522 22.77 8.32 23.15
CA SER A 522 22.20 9.12 24.25
C SER A 522 20.69 9.25 24.13
N TRP A 523 20.19 9.34 22.91
CA TRP A 523 18.75 9.43 22.66
C TRP A 523 18.06 8.08 22.93
N ALA A 524 18.58 6.96 22.45
CA ALA A 524 18.06 5.62 22.74
C ALA A 524 18.08 5.31 24.25
N GLU A 525 19.17 5.69 24.95
CA GLU A 525 19.31 5.55 26.41
C GLU A 525 18.23 6.31 27.16
N SER A 526 17.82 7.48 26.68
CA SER A 526 16.77 8.29 27.31
C SER A 526 15.39 7.61 27.38
N TYR A 527 15.15 6.63 26.50
CA TYR A 527 13.95 5.76 26.49
C TYR A 527 14.22 4.37 27.08
N GLY A 528 15.50 4.02 27.30
CA GLY A 528 15.93 2.68 27.64
C GLY A 528 15.87 1.71 26.47
N PHE A 529 15.77 2.18 25.21
CA PHE A 529 15.68 1.35 24.01
C PHE A 529 17.05 0.78 23.65
N THR A 530 17.35 -0.41 24.13
CA THR A 530 18.61 -1.10 23.84
C THR A 530 18.52 -1.92 22.54
N ARG A 531 17.34 -2.49 22.25
CA ARG A 531 17.17 -3.38 21.11
C ARG A 531 17.19 -2.69 19.76
N VAL A 532 16.80 -1.42 19.66
CA VAL A 532 16.94 -0.63 18.43
C VAL A 532 18.39 -0.52 17.98
N ILE A 533 19.34 -0.53 18.92
CA ILE A 533 20.78 -0.50 18.63
C ILE A 533 21.33 -1.93 18.41
N SER A 534 20.90 -2.89 19.25
CA SER A 534 21.46 -4.24 19.24
C SER A 534 20.90 -5.14 18.12
N GLN A 535 19.81 -4.78 17.48
CA GLN A 535 19.33 -5.51 16.29
C GLN A 535 20.33 -5.46 15.12
N GLU A 536 21.15 -4.40 15.05
CA GLU A 536 22.25 -4.23 14.10
C GLU A 536 23.61 -4.65 14.71
N ALA A 537 23.58 -5.57 15.68
CA ALA A 537 24.72 -5.88 16.56
C ALA A 537 26.03 -6.18 15.84
N GLY A 538 26.01 -6.90 14.72
CA GLY A 538 27.20 -7.22 13.96
C GLY A 538 27.93 -5.99 13.42
N MET A 539 27.17 -5.03 12.89
CA MET A 539 27.69 -3.78 12.34
C MET A 539 28.02 -2.78 13.46
N VAL A 540 27.14 -2.66 14.45
CA VAL A 540 27.32 -1.78 15.62
C VAL A 540 28.52 -2.20 16.46
N TYR A 541 28.77 -3.50 16.65
CA TYR A 541 29.97 -3.99 17.36
C TYR A 541 31.26 -3.51 16.71
N ARG A 542 31.34 -3.46 15.38
CA ARG A 542 32.50 -2.89 14.67
C ARG A 542 32.68 -1.40 14.94
N LEU A 543 31.55 -0.64 15.06
CA LEU A 543 31.59 0.78 15.43
C LEU A 543 32.12 0.98 16.86
N LEU A 544 31.64 0.20 17.80
CA LEU A 544 32.01 0.29 19.22
C LEU A 544 33.49 -0.08 19.46
N LYS A 545 34.00 -1.08 18.75
CA LYS A 545 35.44 -1.47 18.87
C LYS A 545 36.40 -0.39 18.44
N VAL A 546 36.06 0.44 17.48
CA VAL A 546 36.97 1.48 16.93
C VAL A 546 37.32 2.53 17.97
N LYS A 547 36.50 2.76 19.01
CA LYS A 547 36.73 3.83 20.01
C LYS A 547 36.74 3.39 21.49
N ASN A 548 36.81 2.10 21.81
CA ASN A 548 36.74 1.62 23.20
C ASN A 548 35.49 2.16 23.98
N TRP A 549 34.36 2.30 23.31
CA TRP A 549 33.14 2.70 23.97
C TRP A 549 32.59 1.54 24.80
N ALA A 550 32.64 1.67 26.13
CA ALA A 550 31.99 0.75 27.04
C ALA A 550 30.54 1.18 27.27
N PHE A 551 29.58 0.31 26.93
CA PHE A 551 28.27 0.41 27.54
C PHE A 551 28.44 0.25 29.06
N ARG A 552 27.86 1.12 29.85
CA ARG A 552 28.03 1.16 31.31
C ARG A 552 27.38 0.01 32.07
N ASP A 553 26.84 -0.98 31.39
CA ASP A 553 26.19 -2.11 32.06
C ASP A 553 26.69 -3.46 31.54
N ASN A 554 27.27 -4.25 32.47
CA ASN A 554 27.78 -5.59 32.23
C ASN A 554 26.69 -6.65 31.91
N SER A 555 25.43 -6.23 31.73
CA SER A 555 24.29 -7.10 31.42
C SER A 555 24.09 -7.35 29.92
N CYS A 556 24.82 -6.67 29.05
CA CYS A 556 24.80 -6.95 27.62
C CYS A 556 25.90 -7.93 27.23
N GLU A 557 25.81 -9.19 27.65
CA GLU A 557 26.34 -10.27 26.83
C GLU A 557 25.52 -10.27 25.53
N PHE A 558 26.11 -9.74 24.45
CA PHE A 558 25.52 -9.83 23.14
C PHE A 558 25.34 -11.32 22.79
N PRO A 559 24.14 -11.85 22.69
CA PRO A 559 23.93 -13.26 22.37
C PRO A 559 24.39 -13.62 20.96
N TYR A 560 24.71 -12.62 20.15
CA TYR A 560 25.28 -12.78 18.83
C TYR A 560 26.79 -13.04 18.92
N LYS A 561 27.16 -14.28 19.17
CA LYS A 561 28.50 -14.77 18.80
C LYS A 561 28.62 -14.60 17.28
N SER A 562 29.40 -13.58 16.90
CA SER A 562 29.89 -13.30 15.56
C SER A 562 29.84 -14.51 14.61
N ARG A 563 28.81 -14.64 13.78
CA ARG A 563 29.02 -15.20 12.46
C ARG A 563 29.37 -14.02 11.55
N VAL A 564 30.66 -13.98 11.25
CA VAL A 564 31.30 -13.08 10.29
C VAL A 564 30.51 -13.21 8.98
N ILE A 565 29.99 -12.11 8.48
CA ILE A 565 29.67 -12.04 7.05
C ILE A 565 31.02 -12.18 6.33
N PRO A 566 31.20 -13.20 5.48
CA PRO A 566 32.44 -13.31 4.71
C PRO A 566 32.55 -12.08 3.82
N THR A 567 33.76 -11.54 3.75
CA THR A 567 34.18 -10.39 2.93
C THR A 567 33.90 -10.61 1.45
#